data_aa0d8fae70784b44e62cf72ea16d3ff5
#
_entry.id   aa0d8fae70784b44e62cf72ea16d3ff5
#
_cell.length_a   1.000
_cell.length_b   1.000
_cell.length_c   1.000
_cell.angle_alpha   90.00
_cell.angle_beta   90.00
_cell.angle_gamma   90.00
#
_symmetry.space_group_name_H-M   'P 1'
#
loop_
_entity.id
_entity.type
_entity.pdbx_description
1 polymer ?
#
loop_
_entity_poly.entity_id
_entity_poly.type
_entity_poly.pdbx_seq_one_letter_code
_entity_poly.pdbx_strand_id
1 'polypeptide(L)'
;MTNKSTRLYLSIIGFLLLVVAGWYIYSRLPQPETDSLTFDGERAFADVETQVAFGPRVPGSDGHAKIREWMGEELTKAGWQVEVQESEALGHPIKNVIAKRSDESPQIIIGAHYDSRIFADHDPDPSQHTNYVPGANDGASGVAVLLELARILPEDTPPIWLAFFDAEDNGDIEGWDWILGSGEFVRNNSIQPRAVIVVDMIGDADLNIYKERNSNPALTDEIWATAKNLGYENKFIPQYKYSMLDDHTPFLQAGMPAIDIIDFDYPYWHTTQDTPDKVSAESLQAVGKTLQVWVMQQSEQP
;
A
#
# COMPACT_ATOMS: atom_id res chain seq x y z
N MET A 1 68.51 5.27 34.59
CA MET A 1 67.68 4.09 34.90
C MET A 1 66.22 4.52 35.06
N THR A 2 65.38 4.37 34.08
CA THR A 2 63.94 4.70 34.17
C THR A 2 63.23 3.65 35.01
N ASN A 3 62.58 4.09 36.06
CA ASN A 3 61.90 3.26 37.06
C ASN A 3 60.80 2.40 36.36
N LYS A 4 60.65 1.14 36.76
CA LYS A 4 59.63 0.20 36.18
C LYS A 4 58.19 0.78 36.20
N SER A 5 57.88 1.57 37.24
CA SER A 5 56.58 2.26 37.36
C SER A 5 56.38 3.33 36.26
N THR A 6 57.40 4.11 35.93
CA THR A 6 57.32 5.15 34.88
C THR A 6 57.06 4.53 33.49
N ARG A 7 57.68 3.36 33.21
CA ARG A 7 57.41 2.63 31.94
C ARG A 7 55.99 2.09 31.89
N LEU A 8 55.42 1.61 33.00
CA LEU A 8 54.08 1.13 33.07
C LEU A 8 53.06 2.26 32.83
N TYR A 9 53.26 3.43 33.47
CA TYR A 9 52.39 4.61 33.26
C TYR A 9 52.43 5.10 31.81
N LEU A 10 53.56 5.15 31.17
CA LEU A 10 53.72 5.55 29.77
C LEU A 10 53.01 4.57 28.83
N SER A 11 53.07 3.27 29.13
CA SER A 11 52.34 2.25 28.34
C SER A 11 50.82 2.35 28.47
N ILE A 12 50.30 2.64 29.68
CA ILE A 12 48.87 2.85 29.95
C ILE A 12 48.37 4.12 29.25
N ILE A 13 49.13 5.22 29.31
CA ILE A 13 48.80 6.46 28.62
C ILE A 13 48.80 6.24 27.09
N GLY A 14 49.77 5.55 26.56
CA GLY A 14 49.85 5.21 25.12
C GLY A 14 48.65 4.37 24.65
N PHE A 15 48.25 3.38 25.46
CA PHE A 15 47.07 2.55 25.16
C PHE A 15 45.79 3.38 25.21
N LEU A 16 45.60 4.22 26.20
CA LEU A 16 44.43 5.12 26.31
C LEU A 16 44.34 6.10 25.12
N LEU A 17 45.47 6.64 24.67
CA LEU A 17 45.51 7.52 23.51
C LEU A 17 45.12 6.76 22.22
N LEU A 18 45.55 5.51 22.08
CA LEU A 18 45.15 4.66 20.93
C LEU A 18 43.66 4.33 20.96
N VAL A 19 43.11 4.06 22.14
CA VAL A 19 41.64 3.79 22.27
C VAL A 19 40.84 5.06 21.94
N VAL A 20 41.26 6.24 22.46
CA VAL A 20 40.59 7.50 22.13
C VAL A 20 40.74 7.85 20.65
N ALA A 21 41.92 7.67 20.08
CA ALA A 21 42.12 7.89 18.63
C ALA A 21 41.30 6.90 17.78
N GLY A 22 41.23 5.62 18.17
CA GLY A 22 40.42 4.61 17.52
C GLY A 22 38.92 4.94 17.60
N TRP A 23 38.45 5.38 18.77
CA TRP A 23 37.06 5.83 18.95
C TRP A 23 36.76 7.09 18.13
N TYR A 24 37.67 8.06 18.09
CA TYR A 24 37.54 9.29 17.29
C TYR A 24 37.48 8.96 15.78
N ILE A 25 38.35 8.05 15.28
CA ILE A 25 38.31 7.58 13.89
C ILE A 25 37.01 6.85 13.61
N TYR A 26 36.59 5.93 14.49
CA TYR A 26 35.35 5.17 14.36
C TYR A 26 34.11 6.10 14.31
N SER A 27 34.08 7.15 15.16
CA SER A 27 32.99 8.12 15.19
C SER A 27 32.93 9.05 13.96
N ARG A 28 34.02 9.09 13.16
CA ARG A 28 34.12 9.87 11.91
C ARG A 28 33.98 9.00 10.65
N LEU A 29 34.02 7.68 10.80
CA LEU A 29 33.64 6.83 9.69
C LEU A 29 32.17 7.12 9.39
N PRO A 30 31.78 7.27 8.09
CA PRO A 30 30.38 7.27 7.76
C PRO A 30 29.81 5.99 8.38
N GLN A 31 28.92 6.17 9.36
CA GLN A 31 28.12 5.04 9.84
C GLN A 31 27.40 4.54 8.59
N PRO A 32 27.27 3.21 8.36
CA PRO A 32 26.36 2.78 7.36
C PRO A 32 25.05 3.52 7.67
N GLU A 33 24.63 4.41 6.76
CA GLU A 33 23.27 4.86 6.79
C GLU A 33 22.48 3.53 6.88
N THR A 34 21.80 3.30 7.99
CA THR A 34 20.64 2.44 7.92
C THR A 34 19.81 3.18 6.88
N ASP A 35 19.92 2.74 5.62
CA ASP A 35 19.00 3.13 4.57
C ASP A 35 17.64 2.91 5.20
N SER A 36 17.08 4.00 5.76
CA SER A 36 15.68 3.99 6.10
C SER A 36 15.03 3.81 4.76
N LEU A 37 14.62 2.58 4.46
CA LEU A 37 14.02 2.22 3.21
C LEU A 37 12.93 3.27 2.97
N THR A 38 13.12 4.12 1.98
CA THR A 38 12.13 5.13 1.65
C THR A 38 11.28 4.60 0.53
N PHE A 39 10.02 4.98 0.49
CA PHE A 39 9.14 4.61 -0.60
C PHE A 39 9.76 4.95 -1.95
N ASP A 40 9.74 4.01 -2.89
CA ASP A 40 10.31 4.13 -4.23
C ASP A 40 9.18 4.05 -5.27
N GLY A 41 8.77 5.22 -5.78
CA GLY A 41 7.70 5.32 -6.77
C GLY A 41 8.03 4.66 -8.11
N GLU A 42 9.31 4.64 -8.51
CA GLU A 42 9.73 3.97 -9.75
C GLU A 42 9.63 2.45 -9.63
N ARG A 43 9.96 1.89 -8.46
CA ARG A 43 9.78 0.46 -8.21
C ARG A 43 8.28 0.09 -8.14
N ALA A 44 7.47 0.92 -7.50
CA ALA A 44 6.02 0.73 -7.50
C ALA A 44 5.44 0.82 -8.93
N PHE A 45 5.92 1.73 -9.76
CA PHE A 45 5.49 1.81 -11.16
C PHE A 45 5.88 0.57 -11.98
N ALA A 46 7.08 0.02 -11.77
CA ALA A 46 7.48 -1.25 -12.40
C ALA A 46 6.58 -2.42 -11.96
N ASP A 47 6.05 -2.39 -10.72
CA ASP A 47 5.05 -3.36 -10.26
C ASP A 47 3.70 -3.18 -10.98
N VAL A 48 3.27 -1.96 -11.31
CA VAL A 48 2.08 -1.73 -12.15
C VAL A 48 2.27 -2.36 -13.54
N GLU A 49 3.41 -2.10 -14.19
CA GLU A 49 3.72 -2.68 -15.51
C GLU A 49 3.73 -4.21 -15.47
N THR A 50 4.30 -4.79 -14.41
CA THR A 50 4.34 -6.25 -14.21
C THR A 50 2.93 -6.85 -14.10
N GLN A 51 2.05 -6.21 -13.32
CA GLN A 51 0.66 -6.66 -13.13
C GLN A 51 -0.12 -6.62 -14.45
N VAL A 52 -0.01 -5.53 -15.20
CA VAL A 52 -0.68 -5.38 -16.51
C VAL A 52 -0.14 -6.40 -17.52
N ALA A 53 1.15 -6.74 -17.47
CA ALA A 53 1.75 -7.74 -18.36
C ALA A 53 1.21 -9.17 -18.14
N PHE A 54 0.61 -9.49 -16.98
CA PHE A 54 -0.10 -10.77 -16.78
C PHE A 54 -1.38 -10.87 -17.59
N GLY A 55 -1.85 -9.77 -18.16
CA GLY A 55 -3.14 -9.64 -18.82
C GLY A 55 -4.27 -9.25 -17.85
N PRO A 56 -5.51 -9.18 -18.33
CA PRO A 56 -6.66 -8.78 -17.52
C PRO A 56 -6.79 -9.68 -16.28
N ARG A 57 -6.96 -9.03 -15.13
CA ARG A 57 -7.03 -9.68 -13.83
C ARG A 57 -8.48 -9.98 -13.42
N VAL A 58 -9.32 -10.24 -14.41
CA VAL A 58 -10.73 -10.60 -14.23
C VAL A 58 -10.84 -11.84 -13.32
N PRO A 59 -11.72 -11.85 -12.32
CA PRO A 59 -11.89 -12.98 -11.42
C PRO A 59 -12.04 -14.31 -12.17
N GLY A 60 -11.21 -15.29 -11.81
CA GLY A 60 -11.16 -16.61 -12.43
C GLY A 60 -10.29 -16.73 -13.69
N SER A 61 -9.72 -15.66 -14.22
CA SER A 61 -8.81 -15.70 -15.38
C SER A 61 -7.39 -16.17 -15.02
N ASP A 62 -6.59 -16.48 -16.06
CA ASP A 62 -5.17 -16.79 -15.88
C ASP A 62 -4.38 -15.60 -15.33
N GLY A 63 -4.70 -14.37 -15.76
CA GLY A 63 -4.10 -13.13 -15.23
C GLY A 63 -4.36 -12.97 -13.74
N HIS A 64 -5.59 -13.22 -13.30
CA HIS A 64 -6.01 -13.22 -11.91
C HIS A 64 -5.31 -14.29 -11.04
N ALA A 65 -5.02 -15.46 -11.60
CA ALA A 65 -4.24 -16.47 -10.88
C ALA A 65 -2.76 -16.06 -10.75
N LYS A 66 -2.17 -15.54 -11.84
CA LYS A 66 -0.76 -15.09 -11.87
C LYS A 66 -0.49 -13.94 -10.92
N ILE A 67 -1.40 -12.94 -10.84
CA ILE A 67 -1.21 -11.82 -9.91
C ILE A 67 -1.18 -12.29 -8.45
N ARG A 68 -2.07 -13.21 -8.05
CA ARG A 68 -2.06 -13.75 -6.67
C ARG A 68 -0.76 -14.50 -6.35
N GLU A 69 -0.28 -15.33 -7.27
CA GLU A 69 0.96 -16.07 -7.11
C GLU A 69 2.15 -15.10 -6.95
N TRP A 70 2.27 -14.15 -7.87
CA TRP A 70 3.33 -13.14 -7.87
C TRP A 70 3.29 -12.25 -6.63
N MET A 71 2.13 -11.72 -6.22
CA MET A 71 1.99 -10.96 -4.97
C MET A 71 2.44 -11.78 -3.77
N GLY A 72 2.01 -13.06 -3.68
CA GLY A 72 2.41 -13.97 -2.62
C GLY A 72 3.92 -14.16 -2.53
N GLU A 73 4.60 -14.27 -3.68
CA GLU A 73 6.06 -14.35 -3.73
C GLU A 73 6.74 -13.05 -3.28
N GLU A 74 6.30 -11.88 -3.78
CA GLU A 74 6.87 -10.58 -3.43
C GLU A 74 6.70 -10.26 -1.93
N LEU A 75 5.53 -10.51 -1.39
CA LEU A 75 5.24 -10.34 0.04
C LEU A 75 6.09 -11.29 0.91
N THR A 76 6.24 -12.55 0.49
CA THR A 76 7.09 -13.52 1.19
C THR A 76 8.56 -13.11 1.14
N LYS A 77 9.06 -12.63 0.00
CA LYS A 77 10.43 -12.08 -0.13
C LYS A 77 10.65 -10.86 0.77
N ALA A 78 9.59 -10.07 1.00
CA ALA A 78 9.61 -8.92 1.91
C ALA A 78 9.43 -9.31 3.40
N GLY A 79 9.39 -10.60 3.73
CA GLY A 79 9.33 -11.11 5.11
C GLY A 79 7.92 -11.20 5.69
N TRP A 80 6.86 -11.11 4.88
CA TRP A 80 5.48 -11.24 5.33
C TRP A 80 4.99 -12.68 5.24
N GLN A 81 4.16 -13.07 6.18
CA GLN A 81 3.35 -14.29 6.10
C GLN A 81 2.15 -14.00 5.22
N VAL A 82 1.91 -14.85 4.22
CA VAL A 82 0.83 -14.67 3.24
C VAL A 82 -0.23 -15.74 3.45
N GLU A 83 -1.46 -15.30 3.56
CA GLU A 83 -2.65 -16.14 3.65
C GLU A 83 -3.59 -15.84 2.49
N VAL A 84 -4.13 -16.85 1.84
CA VAL A 84 -5.24 -16.70 0.89
C VAL A 84 -6.53 -17.06 1.62
N GLN A 85 -7.36 -16.06 1.86
CA GLN A 85 -8.69 -16.27 2.43
C GLN A 85 -9.66 -16.63 1.31
N GLU A 86 -10.11 -17.87 1.31
CA GLU A 86 -11.08 -18.37 0.33
C GLU A 86 -12.50 -18.31 0.88
N SER A 87 -13.42 -17.77 0.09
CA SER A 87 -14.86 -17.69 0.38
C SER A 87 -15.67 -17.75 -0.91
N GLU A 88 -16.98 -17.58 -0.83
CA GLU A 88 -17.89 -17.54 -1.95
C GLU A 88 -18.91 -16.41 -1.77
N ALA A 89 -19.11 -15.61 -2.80
CA ALA A 89 -20.16 -14.60 -2.85
C ALA A 89 -20.88 -14.66 -4.21
N LEU A 90 -22.20 -14.62 -4.20
CA LEU A 90 -23.07 -14.69 -5.40
C LEU A 90 -22.78 -15.88 -6.32
N GLY A 91 -22.23 -16.98 -5.80
CA GLY A 91 -21.81 -18.16 -6.57
C GLY A 91 -20.42 -18.05 -7.21
N HIS A 92 -19.68 -16.97 -6.90
CA HIS A 92 -18.31 -16.78 -7.37
C HIS A 92 -17.30 -17.09 -6.25
N PRO A 93 -16.21 -17.83 -6.54
CA PRO A 93 -15.12 -18.00 -5.58
C PRO A 93 -14.39 -16.66 -5.38
N ILE A 94 -14.23 -16.25 -4.15
CA ILE A 94 -13.52 -15.04 -3.72
C ILE A 94 -12.22 -15.44 -3.03
N LYS A 95 -11.10 -14.81 -3.38
CA LYS A 95 -9.77 -15.16 -2.90
C LYS A 95 -8.98 -13.91 -2.47
N ASN A 96 -9.29 -13.37 -1.30
CA ASN A 96 -8.50 -12.28 -0.76
C ASN A 96 -7.10 -12.75 -0.38
N VAL A 97 -6.10 -11.90 -0.59
CA VAL A 97 -4.72 -12.14 -0.12
C VAL A 97 -4.46 -11.25 1.09
N ILE A 98 -3.99 -11.85 2.18
CA ILE A 98 -3.71 -11.14 3.43
C ILE A 98 -2.24 -11.35 3.77
N ALA A 99 -1.49 -10.25 3.93
CA ALA A 99 -0.11 -10.29 4.38
C ALA A 99 -0.02 -9.73 5.80
N LYS A 100 0.64 -10.48 6.69
CA LYS A 100 0.83 -10.14 8.10
C LYS A 100 2.22 -10.57 8.57
N ARG A 101 2.76 -9.89 9.59
CA ARG A 101 4.07 -10.25 10.16
C ARG A 101 3.98 -11.04 11.45
N SER A 102 2.80 -11.07 12.08
CA SER A 102 2.53 -11.82 13.31
C SER A 102 1.08 -12.30 13.33
N ASP A 103 0.76 -13.18 14.29
CA ASP A 103 -0.61 -13.63 14.53
C ASP A 103 -1.44 -12.64 15.39
N GLU A 104 -0.89 -11.48 15.71
CA GLU A 104 -1.61 -10.44 16.43
C GLU A 104 -2.74 -9.85 15.58
N SER A 105 -3.84 -9.49 16.24
CA SER A 105 -4.92 -8.75 15.58
C SER A 105 -4.38 -7.41 15.03
N PRO A 106 -4.76 -7.01 13.83
CA PRO A 106 -4.25 -5.77 13.24
C PRO A 106 -4.73 -4.55 14.00
N GLN A 107 -3.83 -3.61 14.24
CA GLN A 107 -4.18 -2.26 14.64
C GLN A 107 -4.46 -1.38 13.41
N ILE A 108 -3.83 -1.69 12.30
CA ILE A 108 -3.95 -0.97 11.03
C ILE A 108 -4.17 -2.00 9.92
N ILE A 109 -5.08 -1.70 9.02
CA ILE A 109 -5.23 -2.40 7.74
C ILE A 109 -5.00 -1.39 6.63
N ILE A 110 -4.18 -1.75 5.65
CA ILE A 110 -4.06 -1.02 4.40
C ILE A 110 -4.51 -1.97 3.30
N GLY A 111 -5.51 -1.56 2.52
CA GLY A 111 -6.18 -2.41 1.54
C GLY A 111 -6.19 -1.81 0.14
N ALA A 112 -6.21 -2.68 -0.88
CA ALA A 112 -6.45 -2.35 -2.28
C ALA A 112 -7.06 -3.57 -2.97
N HIS A 113 -7.90 -3.38 -3.98
CA HIS A 113 -8.33 -4.48 -4.83
C HIS A 113 -7.26 -4.86 -5.86
N TYR A 114 -7.26 -6.12 -6.31
CA TYR A 114 -6.26 -6.60 -7.25
C TYR A 114 -6.85 -7.14 -8.56
N ASP A 115 -8.17 -7.30 -8.62
CA ASP A 115 -8.88 -7.65 -9.85
C ASP A 115 -8.95 -6.46 -10.82
N SER A 116 -9.48 -6.68 -11.98
CA SER A 116 -9.84 -5.65 -12.95
C SER A 116 -11.20 -5.93 -13.54
N ARG A 117 -11.87 -4.87 -13.99
CA ARG A 117 -13.22 -4.95 -14.54
C ARG A 117 -13.32 -5.85 -15.75
N ILE A 118 -14.39 -6.66 -15.80
CA ILE A 118 -14.67 -7.61 -16.89
C ILE A 118 -14.91 -6.89 -18.20
N PHE A 119 -15.56 -5.73 -18.18
CA PHE A 119 -15.98 -4.99 -19.37
C PHE A 119 -15.54 -3.53 -19.33
N ALA A 120 -15.02 -3.03 -20.45
CA ALA A 120 -14.68 -1.61 -20.62
C ALA A 120 -15.96 -0.80 -20.96
N ASP A 121 -16.96 -0.86 -20.11
CA ASP A 121 -18.31 -0.35 -20.35
C ASP A 121 -18.43 1.19 -20.30
N HIS A 122 -17.39 1.89 -19.85
CA HIS A 122 -17.26 3.34 -19.93
C HIS A 122 -16.34 3.81 -21.06
N ASP A 123 -15.85 2.89 -21.92
CA ASP A 123 -15.03 3.30 -23.06
C ASP A 123 -15.83 4.22 -23.99
N PRO A 124 -15.25 5.36 -24.44
CA PRO A 124 -15.95 6.26 -25.36
C PRO A 124 -16.28 5.65 -26.72
N ASP A 125 -15.59 4.57 -27.12
CA ASP A 125 -15.93 3.75 -28.28
C ASP A 125 -16.79 2.55 -27.87
N PRO A 126 -18.10 2.51 -28.18
CA PRO A 126 -18.98 1.39 -27.82
C PRO A 126 -18.54 0.04 -28.38
N SER A 127 -17.69 -0.01 -29.41
CA SER A 127 -17.15 -1.28 -29.91
C SER A 127 -16.17 -1.95 -28.94
N GLN A 128 -15.67 -1.19 -27.95
CA GLN A 128 -14.75 -1.66 -26.91
C GLN A 128 -15.48 -2.20 -25.66
N HIS A 129 -16.78 -1.96 -25.50
CA HIS A 129 -17.53 -2.27 -24.28
C HIS A 129 -17.54 -3.75 -23.87
N THR A 130 -17.17 -4.65 -24.75
CA THR A 130 -17.04 -6.09 -24.45
C THR A 130 -15.60 -6.53 -24.20
N ASN A 131 -14.67 -5.61 -24.28
CA ASN A 131 -13.27 -5.89 -24.00
C ASN A 131 -13.00 -5.75 -22.49
N TYR A 132 -11.93 -6.40 -22.02
CA TYR A 132 -11.46 -6.27 -20.65
C TYR A 132 -10.77 -4.92 -20.41
N VAL A 133 -10.87 -4.42 -19.19
CA VAL A 133 -10.09 -3.28 -18.72
C VAL A 133 -8.67 -3.76 -18.35
N PRO A 134 -7.60 -3.10 -18.83
CA PRO A 134 -6.22 -3.44 -18.43
C PRO A 134 -5.95 -3.22 -16.95
N GLY A 135 -6.57 -2.21 -16.33
CA GLY A 135 -6.55 -1.97 -14.90
C GLY A 135 -5.19 -1.50 -14.38
N ALA A 136 -4.53 -0.56 -15.06
CA ALA A 136 -3.23 -0.07 -14.63
C ALA A 136 -3.33 0.86 -13.43
N ASN A 137 -4.32 1.74 -13.41
CA ASN A 137 -4.63 2.57 -12.26
C ASN A 137 -5.63 1.85 -11.35
N ASP A 138 -6.66 1.28 -11.94
CA ASP A 138 -7.77 0.56 -11.34
C ASP A 138 -7.50 -0.95 -11.28
N GLY A 139 -7.03 -1.44 -10.30
CA GLY A 139 -6.52 -1.66 -8.98
C GLY A 139 -5.01 -1.87 -8.94
N ALA A 140 -4.24 -1.91 -10.12
CA ALA A 140 -2.81 -2.23 -10.03
C ALA A 140 -2.01 -1.14 -9.30
N SER A 141 -2.44 0.14 -9.33
CA SER A 141 -1.77 1.22 -8.62
C SER A 141 -1.80 1.03 -7.10
N GLY A 142 -2.95 0.67 -6.54
CA GLY A 142 -3.10 0.37 -5.12
C GLY A 142 -2.26 -0.82 -4.68
N VAL A 143 -2.33 -1.93 -5.43
CA VAL A 143 -1.49 -3.12 -5.18
C VAL A 143 -0.01 -2.78 -5.18
N ALA A 144 0.47 -1.99 -6.16
CA ALA A 144 1.87 -1.61 -6.27
C ALA A 144 2.35 -0.79 -5.05
N VAL A 145 1.50 0.12 -4.55
CA VAL A 145 1.81 0.89 -3.33
C VAL A 145 1.88 -0.03 -2.11
N LEU A 146 0.97 -0.99 -1.96
CA LEU A 146 1.00 -1.95 -0.85
C LEU A 146 2.24 -2.85 -0.90
N LEU A 147 2.64 -3.33 -2.08
CA LEU A 147 3.85 -4.15 -2.24
C LEU A 147 5.12 -3.35 -1.90
N GLU A 148 5.17 -2.09 -2.31
CA GLU A 148 6.30 -1.24 -1.96
C GLU A 148 6.35 -0.93 -0.46
N LEU A 149 5.21 -0.67 0.18
CA LEU A 149 5.11 -0.56 1.64
C LEU A 149 5.57 -1.85 2.34
N ALA A 150 5.21 -3.01 1.80
CA ALA A 150 5.66 -4.29 2.35
C ALA A 150 7.18 -4.43 2.38
N ARG A 151 7.88 -3.91 1.37
CA ARG A 151 9.34 -3.96 1.24
C ARG A 151 10.07 -3.03 2.20
N ILE A 152 9.43 -1.92 2.59
CA ILE A 152 10.12 -0.80 3.27
C ILE A 152 9.66 -0.54 4.71
N LEU A 153 8.47 -1.01 5.10
CA LEU A 153 8.00 -0.80 6.47
C LEU A 153 8.88 -1.59 7.45
N PRO A 154 9.40 -0.96 8.51
CA PRO A 154 10.20 -1.65 9.52
C PRO A 154 9.37 -2.66 10.31
N GLU A 155 10.05 -3.64 10.93
CA GLU A 155 9.38 -4.71 11.68
C GLU A 155 8.75 -4.23 12.99
N ASP A 156 9.23 -3.13 13.54
CA ASP A 156 8.76 -2.54 14.80
C ASP A 156 7.55 -1.60 14.64
N THR A 157 6.89 -1.64 13.48
CA THR A 157 5.58 -0.97 13.30
C THR A 157 4.49 -1.66 14.14
N PRO A 158 3.39 -0.94 14.47
CA PRO A 158 2.19 -1.60 15.03
C PRO A 158 1.75 -2.78 14.17
N PRO A 159 1.04 -3.79 14.72
CA PRO A 159 0.51 -4.88 13.91
C PRO A 159 -0.31 -4.37 12.72
N ILE A 160 0.22 -4.58 11.51
CA ILE A 160 -0.39 -4.15 10.25
C ILE A 160 -0.74 -5.38 9.44
N TRP A 161 -1.93 -5.37 8.83
CA TRP A 161 -2.28 -6.27 7.75
C TRP A 161 -2.34 -5.49 6.44
N LEU A 162 -1.71 -6.05 5.40
CA LEU A 162 -1.91 -5.61 4.02
C LEU A 162 -2.95 -6.54 3.40
N ALA A 163 -4.08 -6.00 2.98
CA ALA A 163 -5.21 -6.76 2.46
C ALA A 163 -5.39 -6.45 0.97
N PHE A 164 -5.40 -7.49 0.16
CA PHE A 164 -5.65 -7.38 -1.27
C PHE A 164 -6.98 -8.04 -1.57
N PHE A 165 -7.97 -7.22 -1.92
CA PHE A 165 -9.34 -7.65 -2.10
C PHE A 165 -9.58 -8.17 -3.52
N ASP A 166 -10.40 -9.22 -3.61
CA ASP A 166 -10.81 -9.85 -4.85
C ASP A 166 -12.20 -9.35 -5.26
N ALA A 167 -12.47 -9.33 -6.56
CA ALA A 167 -13.80 -9.08 -7.11
C ALA A 167 -14.48 -7.80 -6.53
N GLU A 168 -13.73 -6.71 -6.50
CA GLU A 168 -14.25 -5.39 -6.16
C GLU A 168 -15.08 -4.83 -7.32
N ASP A 169 -14.51 -4.88 -8.56
CA ASP A 169 -14.76 -3.97 -9.68
C ASP A 169 -15.74 -4.54 -10.74
N ASN A 170 -16.72 -5.33 -10.30
CA ASN A 170 -17.64 -5.97 -11.23
C ASN A 170 -19.13 -5.67 -10.93
N GLY A 171 -19.43 -4.64 -10.19
CA GLY A 171 -20.79 -4.19 -9.96
C GLY A 171 -21.48 -3.71 -11.25
N ASP A 172 -22.81 -3.69 -11.24
CA ASP A 172 -23.67 -3.38 -12.39
C ASP A 172 -23.51 -4.34 -13.59
N ILE A 173 -22.73 -5.45 -13.40
CA ILE A 173 -22.64 -6.56 -14.36
C ILE A 173 -23.55 -7.69 -13.86
N GLU A 174 -24.36 -8.28 -14.75
CA GLU A 174 -25.30 -9.35 -14.40
C GLU A 174 -24.59 -10.52 -13.69
N GLY A 175 -25.06 -10.83 -12.47
CA GLY A 175 -24.51 -11.89 -11.63
C GLY A 175 -23.38 -11.43 -10.70
N TRP A 176 -22.93 -10.19 -10.77
CA TRP A 176 -21.90 -9.60 -9.91
C TRP A 176 -22.45 -8.44 -9.08
N ASP A 177 -21.67 -8.04 -8.07
CA ASP A 177 -21.89 -6.82 -7.28
C ASP A 177 -20.52 -6.20 -6.98
N TRP A 178 -20.53 -4.96 -6.50
CA TRP A 178 -19.33 -4.24 -6.05
C TRP A 178 -18.79 -4.83 -4.74
N ILE A 179 -17.49 -4.68 -4.49
CA ILE A 179 -16.83 -4.87 -3.19
C ILE A 179 -17.06 -6.27 -2.56
N LEU A 180 -17.17 -7.32 -3.39
CA LEU A 180 -17.44 -8.67 -2.88
C LEU A 180 -16.31 -9.16 -1.97
N GLY A 181 -15.05 -8.89 -2.33
CA GLY A 181 -13.88 -9.32 -1.59
C GLY A 181 -13.78 -8.70 -0.20
N SER A 182 -13.87 -7.38 -0.10
CA SER A 182 -13.82 -6.69 1.20
C SER A 182 -15.02 -7.03 2.07
N GLY A 183 -16.20 -7.22 1.46
CA GLY A 183 -17.39 -7.72 2.15
C GLY A 183 -17.16 -9.09 2.79
N GLU A 184 -16.57 -10.05 2.04
CA GLU A 184 -16.19 -11.36 2.56
C GLU A 184 -15.06 -11.26 3.59
N PHE A 185 -14.07 -10.38 3.36
CA PHE A 185 -13.01 -10.14 4.33
C PHE A 185 -13.57 -9.75 5.69
N VAL A 186 -14.46 -8.77 5.75
CA VAL A 186 -15.07 -8.30 7.01
C VAL A 186 -15.93 -9.38 7.66
N ARG A 187 -16.70 -10.14 6.87
CA ARG A 187 -17.53 -11.25 7.41
C ARG A 187 -16.73 -12.37 8.04
N ASN A 188 -15.54 -12.65 7.49
CA ASN A 188 -14.72 -13.80 7.90
C ASN A 188 -13.64 -13.46 8.94
N ASN A 189 -13.45 -12.19 9.30
CA ASN A 189 -12.44 -11.77 10.26
C ASN A 189 -13.09 -11.07 11.46
N SER A 190 -12.86 -11.62 12.67
CA SER A 190 -13.31 -10.99 13.92
C SER A 190 -12.22 -10.06 14.45
N ILE A 191 -12.09 -8.88 13.86
CA ILE A 191 -11.05 -7.89 14.12
C ILE A 191 -11.66 -6.52 14.40
N GLN A 192 -10.90 -5.65 15.09
CA GLN A 192 -11.29 -4.26 15.37
C GLN A 192 -10.05 -3.35 15.26
N PRO A 193 -9.57 -3.09 14.05
CA PRO A 193 -8.46 -2.18 13.83
C PRO A 193 -8.86 -0.75 14.21
N ARG A 194 -7.89 0.04 14.66
CA ARG A 194 -8.10 1.48 14.92
C ARG A 194 -8.09 2.32 13.65
N ALA A 195 -7.59 1.77 12.54
CA ALA A 195 -7.58 2.42 11.24
C ALA A 195 -7.62 1.40 10.10
N VAL A 196 -8.46 1.66 9.11
CA VAL A 196 -8.47 0.98 7.82
C VAL A 196 -8.29 2.04 6.74
N ILE A 197 -7.33 1.83 5.86
CA ILE A 197 -7.03 2.73 4.74
C ILE A 197 -7.14 1.92 3.46
N VAL A 198 -8.09 2.26 2.63
CA VAL A 198 -8.21 1.72 1.28
C VAL A 198 -7.57 2.71 0.32
N VAL A 199 -6.87 2.20 -0.67
CA VAL A 199 -6.27 2.98 -1.76
C VAL A 199 -6.75 2.43 -3.10
N ASP A 200 -7.36 3.28 -3.89
CA ASP A 200 -7.88 2.97 -5.20
C ASP A 200 -7.60 4.08 -6.21
N MET A 201 -7.27 3.71 -7.47
CA MET A 201 -6.96 4.63 -8.56
C MET A 201 -5.98 5.76 -8.19
N ILE A 202 -4.92 5.45 -7.45
CA ILE A 202 -3.99 6.43 -6.88
C ILE A 202 -2.76 6.71 -7.75
N GLY A 203 -2.74 6.19 -8.95
CA GLY A 203 -1.59 6.29 -9.86
C GLY A 203 -1.73 7.32 -10.97
N ASP A 204 -2.90 7.96 -11.14
CA ASP A 204 -3.13 8.92 -12.25
C ASP A 204 -1.97 9.92 -12.35
N ALA A 205 -1.46 10.11 -13.58
CA ALA A 205 -0.42 11.10 -13.86
C ALA A 205 -0.85 12.54 -13.51
N ASP A 206 -2.16 12.83 -13.54
CA ASP A 206 -2.78 14.09 -13.09
C ASP A 206 -3.55 13.90 -11.76
N LEU A 207 -2.89 13.36 -10.77
CA LEU A 207 -3.48 12.91 -9.49
C LEU A 207 -4.21 14.02 -8.72
N ASN A 208 -5.50 13.80 -8.42
CA ASN A 208 -6.39 14.74 -7.75
C ASN A 208 -7.25 14.04 -6.67
N ILE A 209 -6.66 13.71 -5.53
CA ILE A 209 -7.33 13.02 -4.43
C ILE A 209 -8.11 14.03 -3.58
N TYR A 210 -9.42 13.92 -3.57
CA TYR A 210 -10.31 14.68 -2.70
C TYR A 210 -10.70 13.87 -1.47
N LYS A 211 -11.11 14.54 -0.38
CA LYS A 211 -11.70 13.86 0.78
C LYS A 211 -13.02 13.20 0.39
N GLU A 212 -13.09 11.89 0.56
CA GLU A 212 -14.29 11.12 0.35
C GLU A 212 -15.27 11.35 1.54
N ARG A 213 -16.58 11.46 1.26
CA ARG A 213 -17.57 11.96 2.24
C ARG A 213 -18.01 10.94 3.27
N ASN A 214 -17.95 9.63 2.96
CA ASN A 214 -18.33 8.57 3.88
C ASN A 214 -17.18 8.18 4.80
N SER A 215 -15.95 8.48 4.41
CA SER A 215 -14.71 8.19 5.13
C SER A 215 -14.71 8.77 6.55
N ASN A 216 -14.03 8.09 7.48
CA ASN A 216 -13.84 8.57 8.84
C ASN A 216 -13.13 9.94 8.85
N PRO A 217 -13.77 11.02 9.33
CA PRO A 217 -13.22 12.38 9.18
C PRO A 217 -11.89 12.59 9.93
N ALA A 218 -11.73 11.99 11.12
CA ALA A 218 -10.52 12.17 11.93
C ALA A 218 -9.32 11.51 11.24
N LEU A 219 -9.49 10.27 10.79
CA LEU A 219 -8.44 9.54 10.07
C LEU A 219 -8.10 10.23 8.73
N THR A 220 -9.11 10.72 8.01
CA THR A 220 -8.91 11.51 6.79
C THR A 220 -8.06 12.75 7.08
N ASP A 221 -8.37 13.51 8.14
CA ASP A 221 -7.63 14.71 8.51
C ASP A 221 -6.16 14.41 8.85
N GLU A 222 -5.89 13.29 9.53
CA GLU A 222 -4.51 12.84 9.84
C GLU A 222 -3.71 12.55 8.57
N ILE A 223 -4.28 11.81 7.62
CA ILE A 223 -3.60 11.47 6.34
C ILE A 223 -3.35 12.74 5.52
N TRP A 224 -4.36 13.62 5.36
CA TRP A 224 -4.20 14.89 4.62
C TRP A 224 -3.19 15.82 5.28
N ALA A 225 -3.13 15.85 6.63
CA ALA A 225 -2.11 16.60 7.34
C ALA A 225 -0.70 16.05 7.07
N THR A 226 -0.54 14.72 7.05
CA THR A 226 0.73 14.06 6.71
C THR A 226 1.15 14.39 5.28
N ALA A 227 0.26 14.26 4.31
CA ALA A 227 0.51 14.61 2.90
C ALA A 227 0.94 16.09 2.76
N LYS A 228 0.24 17.00 3.42
CA LYS A 228 0.61 18.43 3.44
C LYS A 228 1.99 18.67 4.01
N ASN A 229 2.35 18.03 5.13
CA ASN A 229 3.66 18.18 5.74
C ASN A 229 4.80 17.65 4.83
N LEU A 230 4.48 16.76 3.91
CA LEU A 230 5.38 16.25 2.87
C LEU A 230 5.40 17.12 1.59
N GLY A 231 4.56 18.15 1.50
CA GLY A 231 4.46 19.03 0.33
C GLY A 231 3.56 18.51 -0.78
N TYR A 232 2.65 17.54 -0.47
CA TYR A 232 1.72 16.94 -1.43
C TYR A 232 0.30 17.54 -1.38
N GLU A 233 0.13 18.75 -0.82
CA GLU A 233 -1.19 19.41 -0.71
C GLU A 233 -1.84 19.73 -2.06
N ASN A 234 -1.09 19.74 -3.14
CA ASN A 234 -1.60 19.89 -4.50
C ASN A 234 -2.19 18.59 -5.07
N LYS A 235 -1.83 17.43 -4.51
CA LYS A 235 -2.36 16.11 -4.86
C LYS A 235 -3.43 15.63 -3.89
N PHE A 236 -3.27 15.91 -2.59
CA PHE A 236 -4.25 15.64 -1.53
C PHE A 236 -5.07 16.90 -1.25
N ILE A 237 -6.13 17.11 -2.04
CA ILE A 237 -6.95 18.31 -2.04
C ILE A 237 -7.86 18.31 -0.80
N PRO A 238 -7.81 19.33 0.10
CA PRO A 238 -8.53 19.30 1.38
C PRO A 238 -10.00 19.72 1.24
N GLN A 239 -10.69 19.19 0.22
CA GLN A 239 -12.10 19.45 -0.06
C GLN A 239 -12.85 18.12 -0.18
N TYR A 240 -14.06 18.06 0.35
CA TYR A 240 -14.94 16.90 0.18
C TYR A 240 -15.62 16.94 -1.19
N LYS A 241 -15.52 15.85 -1.97
CA LYS A 241 -16.09 15.81 -3.32
C LYS A 241 -17.05 14.65 -3.55
N TYR A 242 -16.57 13.44 -3.43
CA TYR A 242 -17.33 12.23 -3.76
C TYR A 242 -17.91 11.53 -2.53
N SER A 243 -18.88 10.63 -2.74
CA SER A 243 -19.35 9.62 -1.79
C SER A 243 -19.26 8.29 -2.53
N MET A 244 -18.31 7.46 -2.16
CA MET A 244 -18.02 6.22 -2.87
C MET A 244 -18.67 5.02 -2.18
N LEU A 245 -19.03 4.03 -3.00
CA LEU A 245 -19.21 2.65 -2.57
C LEU A 245 -17.94 1.92 -2.98
N ASP A 246 -17.07 1.66 -2.04
CA ASP A 246 -15.74 1.10 -2.27
C ASP A 246 -15.35 0.19 -1.09
N ASP A 247 -14.24 -0.51 -1.16
CA ASP A 247 -13.74 -1.50 -0.22
C ASP A 247 -13.64 -1.03 1.24
N HIS A 248 -13.61 0.29 1.50
CA HIS A 248 -13.71 0.86 2.85
C HIS A 248 -15.12 0.72 3.46
N THR A 249 -16.15 0.60 2.63
CA THR A 249 -17.57 0.60 3.04
C THR A 249 -17.93 -0.55 3.98
N PRO A 250 -17.56 -1.82 3.76
CA PRO A 250 -17.87 -2.92 4.67
C PRO A 250 -17.27 -2.71 6.07
N PHE A 251 -16.09 -2.10 6.16
CA PHE A 251 -15.45 -1.78 7.44
C PHE A 251 -16.23 -0.70 8.20
N LEU A 252 -16.67 0.37 7.52
CA LEU A 252 -17.52 1.40 8.13
C LEU A 252 -18.84 0.81 8.63
N GLN A 253 -19.47 -0.07 7.84
CA GLN A 253 -20.72 -0.75 8.23
C GLN A 253 -20.53 -1.65 9.46
N ALA A 254 -19.33 -2.21 9.63
CA ALA A 254 -18.94 -2.98 10.82
C ALA A 254 -18.49 -2.11 12.01
N GLY A 255 -18.53 -0.78 11.88
CA GLY A 255 -18.17 0.17 12.93
C GLY A 255 -16.66 0.40 13.08
N MET A 256 -15.84 0.02 12.12
CA MET A 256 -14.40 0.26 12.11
C MET A 256 -14.11 1.62 11.46
N PRO A 257 -13.15 2.42 11.99
CA PRO A 257 -12.72 3.64 11.33
C PRO A 257 -12.03 3.31 10.00
N ALA A 258 -12.64 3.69 8.87
CA ALA A 258 -12.11 3.44 7.54
C ALA A 258 -12.13 4.70 6.68
N ILE A 259 -11.17 4.81 5.77
CA ILE A 259 -11.11 5.85 4.73
C ILE A 259 -10.83 5.23 3.38
N ASP A 260 -11.23 5.97 2.37
CA ASP A 260 -10.91 5.73 0.98
C ASP A 260 -10.03 6.88 0.46
N ILE A 261 -8.87 6.51 -0.08
CA ILE A 261 -7.95 7.41 -0.78
C ILE A 261 -8.06 7.09 -2.26
N ILE A 262 -8.89 7.86 -2.95
CA ILE A 262 -9.25 7.61 -4.34
C ILE A 262 -9.16 8.86 -5.19
N ASP A 263 -8.67 8.73 -6.42
CA ASP A 263 -8.82 9.74 -7.48
C ASP A 263 -9.94 9.34 -8.43
N PHE A 264 -11.16 9.78 -8.13
CA PHE A 264 -12.33 9.53 -9.00
C PHE A 264 -12.49 10.58 -10.11
N ASP A 265 -11.51 11.42 -10.32
CA ASP A 265 -11.43 12.30 -11.51
C ASP A 265 -10.69 11.63 -12.69
N TYR A 266 -10.21 10.39 -12.50
CA TYR A 266 -9.48 9.61 -13.48
C TYR A 266 -10.30 9.36 -14.76
N PRO A 267 -9.91 9.92 -15.92
CA PRO A 267 -10.78 9.92 -17.12
C PRO A 267 -10.80 8.58 -17.87
N TYR A 268 -9.92 7.62 -17.50
CA TYR A 268 -9.80 6.31 -18.16
C TYR A 268 -10.44 5.18 -17.37
N TRP A 269 -11.16 5.52 -16.29
CA TRP A 269 -11.88 4.56 -15.46
C TRP A 269 -12.83 3.70 -16.31
N HIS A 270 -12.76 2.39 -16.17
CA HIS A 270 -13.53 1.38 -16.90
C HIS A 270 -13.41 1.48 -18.43
N THR A 271 -12.25 1.85 -18.92
CA THR A 271 -11.97 1.91 -20.37
C THR A 271 -10.79 1.02 -20.74
N THR A 272 -10.70 0.69 -22.02
CA THR A 272 -9.51 -0.01 -22.58
C THR A 272 -8.24 0.83 -22.53
N GLN A 273 -8.34 2.10 -22.15
CA GLN A 273 -7.23 3.04 -22.05
C GLN A 273 -6.63 3.13 -20.65
N ASP A 274 -7.13 2.40 -19.66
CA ASP A 274 -6.49 2.28 -18.35
C ASP A 274 -5.21 1.44 -18.44
N THR A 275 -4.17 2.06 -18.96
CA THR A 275 -2.88 1.47 -19.33
C THR A 275 -1.73 2.16 -18.57
N PRO A 276 -0.53 1.52 -18.43
CA PRO A 276 0.56 2.06 -17.61
C PRO A 276 1.01 3.47 -17.99
N ASP A 277 0.84 3.90 -19.25
CA ASP A 277 1.17 5.26 -19.69
C ASP A 277 0.25 6.36 -19.12
N LYS A 278 -0.81 5.99 -18.40
CA LYS A 278 -1.69 6.89 -17.65
C LYS A 278 -1.30 7.02 -16.18
N VAL A 279 -0.46 6.11 -15.69
CA VAL A 279 0.03 6.07 -14.31
C VAL A 279 1.40 6.75 -14.24
N SER A 280 1.72 7.39 -13.11
CA SER A 280 3.03 7.98 -12.89
C SER A 280 3.67 7.50 -11.58
N ALA A 281 4.99 7.28 -11.62
CA ALA A 281 5.80 6.98 -10.44
C ALA A 281 5.70 8.10 -9.38
N GLU A 282 5.55 9.36 -9.81
CA GLU A 282 5.41 10.51 -8.91
C GLU A 282 4.10 10.46 -8.11
N SER A 283 3.02 10.02 -8.72
CA SER A 283 1.71 9.86 -8.03
C SER A 283 1.76 8.73 -7.02
N LEU A 284 2.28 7.58 -7.41
CA LEU A 284 2.52 6.45 -6.50
C LEU A 284 3.44 6.83 -5.34
N GLN A 285 4.51 7.62 -5.63
CA GLN A 285 5.43 8.17 -4.62
C GLN A 285 4.68 9.04 -3.62
N ALA A 286 3.81 9.92 -4.07
CA ALA A 286 3.10 10.86 -3.19
C ALA A 286 2.19 10.12 -2.21
N VAL A 287 1.42 9.13 -2.70
CA VAL A 287 0.53 8.33 -1.85
C VAL A 287 1.33 7.40 -0.95
N GLY A 288 2.22 6.61 -1.51
CA GLY A 288 2.99 5.63 -0.75
C GLY A 288 3.88 6.27 0.32
N LYS A 289 4.53 7.40 0.02
CA LYS A 289 5.32 8.14 1.01
C LYS A 289 4.45 8.72 2.12
N THR A 290 3.25 9.19 1.80
CA THR A 290 2.29 9.69 2.80
C THR A 290 1.90 8.56 3.76
N LEU A 291 1.56 7.38 3.23
CA LEU A 291 1.20 6.23 4.05
C LEU A 291 2.38 5.72 4.87
N GLN A 292 3.59 5.62 4.29
CA GLN A 292 4.79 5.24 5.02
C GLN A 292 5.00 6.13 6.23
N VAL A 293 5.00 7.45 6.04
CA VAL A 293 5.24 8.42 7.13
C VAL A 293 4.13 8.37 8.17
N TRP A 294 2.87 8.27 7.74
CA TRP A 294 1.76 8.16 8.66
C TRP A 294 1.86 6.89 9.52
N VAL A 295 2.16 5.73 8.93
CA VAL A 295 2.37 4.46 9.65
C VAL A 295 3.50 4.60 10.68
N MET A 296 4.64 5.18 10.30
CA MET A 296 5.77 5.35 11.21
C MET A 296 5.44 6.27 12.39
N GLN A 297 4.63 7.30 12.19
CA GLN A 297 4.14 8.16 13.28
C GLN A 297 3.25 7.40 14.27
N GLN A 298 2.58 6.32 13.81
CA GLN A 298 1.77 5.49 14.69
C GLN A 298 2.61 4.61 15.65
N SER A 299 3.86 4.33 15.30
CA SER A 299 4.80 3.59 16.18
C SER A 299 5.31 4.43 17.36
N GLU A 300 5.25 5.75 17.24
CA GLU A 300 5.74 6.69 18.29
C GLU A 300 4.67 7.05 19.33
N GLN A 301 3.43 6.62 19.12
CA GLN A 301 2.34 6.86 20.07
C GLN A 301 2.31 5.76 21.12
N PRO A 302 2.37 6.09 22.43
CA PRO A 302 2.44 5.14 23.54
C PRO A 302 1.13 4.36 23.74
#